data_291cee194ad0ac1e81ebc19d854745d5
#
_entry.id   291cee194ad0ac1e81ebc19d854745d5
#
_cell.length_a   1.000
_cell.length_b   1.000
_cell.length_c   1.000
_cell.angle_alpha   90.00
_cell.angle_beta   90.00
_cell.angle_gamma   90.00
#
_symmetry.space_group_name_H-M   'P 1'
#
loop_
_entity.id
_entity.type
_entity.pdbx_description
1 polymer ?
#
loop_
_entity_poly.entity_id
_entity_poly.type
_entity_poly.pdbx_seq_one_letter_code
_entity_poly.pdbx_strand_id
1 'polypeptide(L)'
;MTITNWILTGALAVTLGLLIITFILKKTLPRKICECLIIPLFGALNILLLRDYLPDSLHLIKITIFALSLVTLSTIFISLEKIKALRVSGRILVLAGTFCWATLYRTIFFIHKVPLWLTILMSALYLAGMLCAIILSGKQKPLFYILFALSFTLSSYLHFCTLIFLCYERRVSSILLFAGASLFLALNAFHFINQARLKFKHAGVIRYSLLVASQILIACSNILMIK
;
A
#
# COMPACT_ATOMS: atom_id res chain seq x y z
N MET A 1 0.45 -27.20 -0.21
CA MET A 1 0.50 -26.25 -1.33
C MET A 1 0.20 -26.99 -2.62
N THR A 2 -0.70 -26.48 -3.44
CA THR A 2 -1.04 -27.08 -4.75
C THR A 2 0.03 -26.72 -5.80
N ILE A 3 0.09 -27.47 -6.91
CA ILE A 3 1.00 -27.19 -8.04
C ILE A 3 0.81 -25.75 -8.52
N THR A 4 -0.44 -25.26 -8.54
CA THR A 4 -0.75 -23.87 -8.94
C THR A 4 -0.08 -22.84 -8.04
N ASN A 5 0.01 -23.08 -6.71
CA ASN A 5 0.68 -22.19 -5.77
C ASN A 5 2.19 -22.11 -6.06
N TRP A 6 2.83 -23.22 -6.43
CA TRP A 6 4.23 -23.27 -6.82
C TRP A 6 4.50 -22.52 -8.12
N ILE A 7 3.62 -22.67 -9.11
CA ILE A 7 3.71 -21.95 -10.40
C ILE A 7 3.64 -20.44 -10.17
N LEU A 8 2.67 -19.95 -9.37
CA LEU A 8 2.53 -18.52 -9.08
C LEU A 8 3.69 -17.97 -8.25
N THR A 9 4.17 -18.73 -7.28
CA THR A 9 5.35 -18.34 -6.49
C THR A 9 6.58 -18.24 -7.40
N GLY A 10 6.77 -19.20 -8.30
CA GLY A 10 7.82 -19.17 -9.30
C GLY A 10 7.70 -17.98 -10.26
N ALA A 11 6.51 -17.72 -10.79
CA ALA A 11 6.24 -16.57 -11.63
C ALA A 11 6.52 -15.23 -10.92
N LEU A 12 6.14 -15.12 -9.65
CA LEU A 12 6.43 -13.94 -8.84
C LEU A 12 7.94 -13.76 -8.62
N ALA A 13 8.65 -14.83 -8.28
CA ALA A 13 10.10 -14.81 -8.07
C ALA A 13 10.84 -14.42 -9.37
N VAL A 14 10.46 -14.99 -10.50
CA VAL A 14 11.01 -14.63 -11.84
C VAL A 14 10.73 -13.17 -12.15
N THR A 15 9.53 -12.69 -11.93
CA THR A 15 9.15 -11.28 -12.17
C THR A 15 9.95 -10.32 -11.30
N LEU A 16 10.18 -10.65 -10.03
CA LEU A 16 11.04 -9.87 -9.12
C LEU A 16 12.50 -9.88 -9.59
N GLY A 17 13.02 -11.04 -9.99
CA GLY A 17 14.37 -11.16 -10.55
C GLY A 17 14.55 -10.32 -11.81
N LEU A 18 13.60 -10.39 -12.75
CA LEU A 18 13.59 -9.57 -13.95
C LEU A 18 13.49 -8.07 -13.64
N LEU A 19 12.72 -7.68 -12.63
CA LEU A 19 12.64 -6.29 -12.19
C LEU A 19 14.02 -5.78 -11.75
N ILE A 20 14.74 -6.55 -10.93
CA ILE A 20 16.08 -6.19 -10.46
C ILE A 20 17.04 -6.08 -11.66
N ILE A 21 17.05 -7.08 -12.54
CA ILE A 21 17.92 -7.09 -13.72
C ILE A 21 17.63 -5.88 -14.64
N THR A 22 16.36 -5.62 -14.94
CA THR A 22 15.97 -4.49 -15.81
C THR A 22 16.26 -3.14 -15.16
N PHE A 23 16.27 -3.07 -13.84
CA PHE A 23 16.69 -1.89 -13.09
C PHE A 23 18.21 -1.66 -13.25
N ILE A 24 19.03 -2.70 -13.05
CA ILE A 24 20.50 -2.64 -13.22
C ILE A 24 20.85 -2.26 -14.65
N LEU A 25 20.20 -2.87 -15.63
CA LEU A 25 20.43 -2.62 -17.07
C LEU A 25 19.79 -1.31 -17.57
N LYS A 26 19.12 -0.54 -16.70
CA LYS A 26 18.40 0.71 -17.03
C LYS A 26 17.38 0.57 -18.17
N LYS A 27 16.82 -0.63 -18.37
CA LYS A 27 15.78 -0.90 -19.38
C LYS A 27 14.42 -0.44 -18.88
N THR A 28 13.85 0.61 -19.48
CA THR A 28 12.62 1.26 -18.98
C THR A 28 11.35 0.46 -19.27
N LEU A 29 11.20 -0.09 -20.49
CA LEU A 29 9.97 -0.81 -20.89
C LEU A 29 9.80 -2.14 -20.14
N PRO A 30 10.78 -3.07 -20.13
CA PRO A 30 10.66 -4.32 -19.39
C PRO A 30 10.45 -4.08 -17.88
N ARG A 31 11.11 -3.05 -17.30
CA ARG A 31 10.91 -2.67 -15.91
C ARG A 31 9.45 -2.30 -15.64
N LYS A 32 8.82 -1.46 -16.48
CA LYS A 32 7.42 -1.06 -16.30
C LYS A 32 6.46 -2.26 -16.40
N ILE A 33 6.73 -3.21 -17.27
CA ILE A 33 5.96 -4.45 -17.40
C ILE A 33 6.06 -5.25 -16.09
N CYS A 34 7.28 -5.48 -15.58
CA CYS A 34 7.46 -6.17 -14.30
C CYS A 34 6.77 -5.44 -13.14
N GLU A 35 6.87 -4.10 -13.07
CA GLU A 35 6.18 -3.28 -12.08
C GLU A 35 4.65 -3.49 -12.11
N CYS A 36 4.03 -3.65 -13.28
CA CYS A 36 2.60 -3.89 -13.43
C CYS A 36 2.18 -5.32 -13.08
N LEU A 37 3.08 -6.31 -13.17
CA LEU A 37 2.76 -7.73 -12.97
C LEU A 37 2.89 -8.20 -11.52
N ILE A 38 3.76 -7.57 -10.70
CA ILE A 38 4.05 -8.06 -9.35
C ILE A 38 2.80 -8.07 -8.47
N ILE A 39 2.03 -6.98 -8.43
CA ILE A 39 0.85 -6.88 -7.56
C ILE A 39 -0.25 -7.87 -7.96
N PRO A 40 -0.64 -8.01 -9.27
CA PRO A 40 -1.64 -9.01 -9.65
C PRO A 40 -1.18 -10.45 -9.43
N LEU A 41 0.08 -10.79 -9.68
CA LEU A 41 0.62 -12.12 -9.40
C LEU A 41 0.56 -12.44 -7.90
N PHE A 42 0.95 -11.48 -7.07
CA PHE A 42 0.85 -11.61 -5.63
C PHE A 42 -0.60 -11.69 -5.15
N GLY A 43 -1.50 -10.90 -5.73
CA GLY A 43 -2.94 -10.95 -5.47
C GLY A 43 -3.54 -12.32 -5.79
N ALA A 44 -3.20 -12.87 -6.95
CA ALA A 44 -3.64 -14.21 -7.36
C ALA A 44 -3.14 -15.30 -6.39
N LEU A 45 -1.86 -15.22 -5.99
CA LEU A 45 -1.29 -16.15 -4.99
C LEU A 45 -2.01 -16.03 -3.65
N ASN A 46 -2.30 -14.81 -3.20
CA ASN A 46 -3.03 -14.54 -1.96
C ASN A 46 -4.43 -15.16 -1.97
N ILE A 47 -5.18 -14.99 -3.07
CA ILE A 47 -6.51 -15.58 -3.25
C ILE A 47 -6.47 -17.09 -3.17
N LEU A 48 -5.50 -17.72 -3.84
CA LEU A 48 -5.37 -19.18 -3.82
C LEU A 48 -5.01 -19.71 -2.43
N LEU A 49 -4.17 -18.99 -1.69
CA LEU A 49 -3.81 -19.36 -0.32
C LEU A 49 -4.99 -19.20 0.66
N LEU A 50 -5.89 -18.25 0.39
CA LEU A 50 -7.09 -18.01 1.21
C LEU A 50 -8.27 -18.90 0.81
N ARG A 51 -8.22 -19.53 -0.36
CA ARG A 51 -9.33 -20.36 -0.89
C ARG A 51 -9.75 -21.48 0.05
N ASP A 52 -8.78 -22.10 0.72
CA ASP A 52 -9.04 -23.26 1.60
C ASP A 52 -9.78 -22.84 2.89
N TYR A 53 -9.90 -21.54 3.15
CA TYR A 53 -10.57 -20.96 4.33
C TYR A 53 -11.93 -20.31 3.98
N LEU A 54 -12.48 -20.58 2.81
CA LEU A 54 -13.87 -20.25 2.47
C LEU A 54 -14.82 -21.22 3.22
N PRO A 55 -15.97 -20.77 3.78
CA PRO A 55 -16.66 -19.48 3.56
C PRO A 55 -16.34 -18.38 4.56
N ASP A 56 -15.69 -18.68 5.70
CA ASP A 56 -15.56 -17.73 6.84
C ASP A 56 -14.78 -16.46 6.50
N SER A 57 -13.87 -16.56 5.52
CA SER A 57 -13.02 -15.46 5.08
C SER A 57 -13.52 -14.70 3.83
N LEU A 58 -14.73 -15.01 3.34
CA LEU A 58 -15.23 -14.50 2.06
C LEU A 58 -15.22 -12.96 1.98
N HIS A 59 -15.59 -12.28 3.07
CA HIS A 59 -15.59 -10.82 3.14
C HIS A 59 -14.18 -10.24 3.03
N LEU A 60 -13.23 -10.82 3.78
CA LEU A 60 -11.82 -10.44 3.75
C LEU A 60 -11.22 -10.64 2.35
N ILE A 61 -11.51 -11.79 1.72
CA ILE A 61 -11.05 -12.10 0.37
C ILE A 61 -11.58 -11.09 -0.65
N LYS A 62 -12.89 -10.80 -0.64
CA LYS A 62 -13.50 -9.83 -1.55
C LYS A 62 -12.86 -8.45 -1.45
N ILE A 63 -12.68 -7.93 -0.24
CA ILE A 63 -12.06 -6.61 -0.03
C ILE A 63 -10.58 -6.64 -0.44
N THR A 64 -9.84 -7.72 -0.13
CA THR A 64 -8.45 -7.88 -0.54
C THR A 64 -8.30 -7.88 -2.06
N ILE A 65 -9.14 -8.65 -2.77
CA ILE A 65 -9.15 -8.68 -4.24
C ILE A 65 -9.43 -7.28 -4.79
N PHE A 66 -10.46 -6.61 -4.27
CA PHE A 66 -10.85 -5.31 -4.75
C PHE A 66 -9.76 -4.25 -4.51
N ALA A 67 -9.18 -4.21 -3.31
CA ALA A 67 -8.09 -3.31 -2.97
C ALA A 67 -6.84 -3.53 -3.86
N LEU A 68 -6.41 -4.79 -4.02
CA LEU A 68 -5.25 -5.13 -4.86
C LEU A 68 -5.51 -4.84 -6.34
N SER A 69 -6.74 -5.04 -6.83
CA SER A 69 -7.13 -4.71 -8.20
C SER A 69 -7.05 -3.21 -8.45
N LEU A 70 -7.52 -2.37 -7.52
CA LEU A 70 -7.41 -0.91 -7.60
C LEU A 70 -5.95 -0.45 -7.59
N VAL A 71 -5.11 -1.04 -6.74
CA VAL A 71 -3.67 -0.72 -6.69
C VAL A 71 -2.97 -1.17 -7.97
N THR A 72 -3.31 -2.32 -8.52
CA THR A 72 -2.79 -2.81 -9.81
C THR A 72 -3.12 -1.83 -10.94
N LEU A 73 -4.41 -1.47 -11.07
CA LEU A 73 -4.87 -0.53 -12.09
C LEU A 73 -4.20 0.84 -11.93
N SER A 74 -4.03 1.28 -10.68
CA SER A 74 -3.26 2.49 -10.36
C SER A 74 -1.83 2.41 -10.86
N THR A 75 -1.13 1.29 -10.64
CA THR A 75 0.26 1.09 -11.08
C THR A 75 0.35 1.18 -12.60
N ILE A 76 -0.59 0.56 -13.32
CA ILE A 76 -0.67 0.64 -14.78
C ILE A 76 -0.87 2.10 -15.24
N PHE A 77 -1.83 2.82 -14.66
CA PHE A 77 -2.13 4.20 -15.04
C PHE A 77 -0.97 5.16 -14.73
N ILE A 78 -0.30 4.97 -13.60
CA ILE A 78 0.89 5.76 -13.24
C ILE A 78 2.06 5.44 -14.17
N SER A 79 2.20 4.21 -14.64
CA SER A 79 3.25 3.80 -15.60
C SER A 79 3.08 4.45 -16.98
N LEU A 80 1.85 4.84 -17.35
CA LEU A 80 1.53 5.60 -18.55
C LEU A 80 1.77 7.12 -18.34
N GLU A 81 2.97 7.48 -17.91
CA GLU A 81 3.35 8.83 -17.46
C GLU A 81 3.10 9.97 -18.45
N LYS A 82 3.04 9.66 -19.75
CA LYS A 82 2.86 10.66 -20.81
C LYS A 82 1.47 11.34 -20.76
N ILE A 83 0.44 10.64 -20.27
CA ILE A 83 -0.93 11.13 -20.23
C ILE A 83 -1.25 11.63 -18.82
N LYS A 84 -1.36 12.96 -18.68
CA LYS A 84 -1.61 13.62 -17.37
C LYS A 84 -2.89 13.15 -16.69
N ALA A 85 -3.97 12.92 -17.47
CA ALA A 85 -5.24 12.42 -16.94
C ALA A 85 -5.06 11.04 -16.28
N LEU A 86 -4.37 10.10 -16.93
CA LEU A 86 -4.13 8.75 -16.38
C LEU A 86 -3.30 8.79 -15.09
N ARG A 87 -2.33 9.70 -14.98
CA ARG A 87 -1.58 9.88 -13.71
C ARG A 87 -2.46 10.32 -12.56
N VAL A 88 -3.40 11.23 -12.81
CA VAL A 88 -4.35 11.70 -11.78
C VAL A 88 -5.30 10.57 -11.41
N SER A 89 -5.88 9.89 -12.40
CA SER A 89 -6.75 8.73 -12.17
C SER A 89 -6.03 7.61 -11.39
N GLY A 90 -4.76 7.33 -11.72
CA GLY A 90 -3.97 6.36 -10.97
C GLY A 90 -3.82 6.71 -9.49
N ARG A 91 -3.65 7.99 -9.14
CA ARG A 91 -3.60 8.44 -7.74
C ARG A 91 -4.94 8.29 -7.03
N ILE A 92 -6.04 8.59 -7.71
CA ILE A 92 -7.39 8.37 -7.16
C ILE A 92 -7.62 6.88 -6.89
N LEU A 93 -7.14 6.00 -7.75
CA LEU A 93 -7.23 4.55 -7.55
C LEU A 93 -6.40 4.06 -6.35
N VAL A 94 -5.21 4.63 -6.10
CA VAL A 94 -4.47 4.34 -4.85
C VAL A 94 -5.27 4.77 -3.63
N LEU A 95 -5.89 5.95 -3.66
CA LEU A 95 -6.74 6.42 -2.56
C LEU A 95 -7.93 5.47 -2.32
N ALA A 96 -8.59 5.03 -3.39
CA ALA A 96 -9.70 4.09 -3.30
C ALA A 96 -9.23 2.73 -2.71
N GLY A 97 -8.08 2.20 -3.15
CA GLY A 97 -7.49 1.00 -2.56
C GLY A 97 -7.14 1.16 -1.08
N THR A 98 -6.59 2.32 -0.69
CA THR A 98 -6.32 2.65 0.72
C THR A 98 -7.59 2.71 1.54
N PHE A 99 -8.65 3.29 0.99
CA PHE A 99 -9.95 3.33 1.63
C PHE A 99 -10.53 1.93 1.85
N CYS A 100 -10.35 1.01 0.90
CA CYS A 100 -10.75 -0.39 1.08
C CYS A 100 -10.01 -1.05 2.24
N TRP A 101 -8.69 -0.87 2.34
CA TRP A 101 -7.93 -1.35 3.48
C TRP A 101 -8.37 -0.70 4.80
N ALA A 102 -8.57 0.60 4.81
CA ALA A 102 -9.02 1.33 6.00
C ALA A 102 -10.39 0.85 6.48
N THR A 103 -11.34 0.58 5.56
CA THR A 103 -12.67 0.04 5.92
C THR A 103 -12.60 -1.38 6.44
N LEU A 104 -11.71 -2.22 5.93
CA LEU A 104 -11.50 -3.58 6.40
C LEU A 104 -11.03 -3.58 7.86
N TYR A 105 -10.09 -2.71 8.20
CA TYR A 105 -9.50 -2.69 9.54
C TYR A 105 -10.19 -1.72 10.51
N ARG A 106 -11.17 -0.93 10.06
CA ARG A 106 -11.89 0.00 10.96
C ARG A 106 -12.62 -0.72 12.08
N THR A 107 -13.08 -1.96 11.86
CA THR A 107 -13.78 -2.78 12.86
C THR A 107 -12.91 -3.01 14.10
N ILE A 108 -11.59 -3.09 13.93
CA ILE A 108 -10.62 -3.24 15.01
C ILE A 108 -10.72 -2.05 15.97
N PHE A 109 -10.88 -0.84 15.44
CA PHE A 109 -11.01 0.38 16.24
C PHE A 109 -12.27 0.38 17.11
N PHE A 110 -13.37 -0.20 16.61
CA PHE A 110 -14.63 -0.26 17.36
C PHE A 110 -14.68 -1.40 18.39
N ILE A 111 -13.94 -2.47 18.17
CA ILE A 111 -13.89 -3.62 19.08
C ILE A 111 -13.02 -3.28 20.30
N HIS A 112 -11.93 -2.56 20.13
CA HIS A 112 -11.00 -2.21 21.21
C HIS A 112 -11.32 -0.82 21.75
N LYS A 113 -11.51 -0.71 23.09
CA LYS A 113 -11.70 0.57 23.78
C LYS A 113 -10.37 1.35 23.76
N VAL A 114 -10.18 2.16 22.75
CA VAL A 114 -8.96 2.98 22.59
C VAL A 114 -8.99 4.15 23.56
N PRO A 115 -7.95 4.36 24.39
CA PRO A 115 -7.88 5.50 25.28
C PRO A 115 -7.91 6.82 24.50
N LEU A 116 -8.73 7.76 24.96
CA LEU A 116 -8.88 9.07 24.28
C LEU A 116 -7.56 9.81 24.14
N TRP A 117 -6.70 9.76 25.17
CA TRP A 117 -5.39 10.39 25.14
C TRP A 117 -4.50 9.85 24.00
N LEU A 118 -4.55 8.54 23.73
CA LEU A 118 -3.78 7.92 22.63
C LEU A 118 -4.29 8.41 21.27
N THR A 119 -5.61 8.51 21.12
CA THR A 119 -6.21 9.04 19.88
C THR A 119 -5.79 10.49 19.64
N ILE A 120 -5.82 11.33 20.67
CA ILE A 120 -5.39 12.73 20.58
C ILE A 120 -3.91 12.83 20.26
N LEU A 121 -3.06 12.07 20.95
CA LEU A 121 -1.60 12.06 20.72
C LEU A 121 -1.26 11.66 19.28
N MET A 122 -1.82 10.54 18.79
CA MET A 122 -1.57 10.05 17.44
C MET A 122 -2.10 11.01 16.38
N SER A 123 -3.28 11.60 16.59
CA SER A 123 -3.83 12.62 15.68
C SER A 123 -2.93 13.85 15.59
N ALA A 124 -2.40 14.31 16.74
CA ALA A 124 -1.45 15.42 16.77
C ALA A 124 -0.15 15.10 16.03
N LEU A 125 0.41 13.88 16.23
CA LEU A 125 1.61 13.42 15.52
C LEU A 125 1.41 13.34 14.00
N TYR A 126 0.27 12.80 13.56
CA TYR A 126 -0.05 12.75 12.12
C TYR A 126 -0.24 14.15 11.52
N LEU A 127 -0.93 15.03 12.25
CA LEU A 127 -1.10 16.42 11.82
C LEU A 127 0.25 17.14 11.71
N ALA A 128 1.12 16.98 12.70
CA ALA A 128 2.48 17.52 12.68
C ALA A 128 3.28 16.97 11.49
N GLY A 129 3.25 15.66 11.23
CA GLY A 129 3.89 15.04 10.09
C GLY A 129 3.36 15.55 8.74
N MET A 130 2.05 15.74 8.62
CA MET A 130 1.43 16.32 7.44
C MET A 130 1.87 17.77 7.21
N LEU A 131 1.89 18.60 8.27
CA LEU A 131 2.33 19.98 8.20
C LEU A 131 3.82 20.07 7.83
N CYS A 132 4.67 19.24 8.43
CA CYS A 132 6.08 19.17 8.05
C CYS A 132 6.26 18.83 6.57
N ALA A 133 5.52 17.84 6.06
CA ALA A 133 5.58 17.48 4.65
C ALA A 133 5.11 18.63 3.74
N ILE A 134 4.06 19.38 4.12
CA ILE A 134 3.57 20.55 3.40
C ILE A 134 4.63 21.65 3.39
N ILE A 135 5.25 21.96 4.52
CA ILE A 135 6.31 22.98 4.62
C ILE A 135 7.50 22.59 3.74
N LEU A 136 7.95 21.32 3.82
CA LEU A 136 9.06 20.82 3.01
C LEU A 136 8.77 20.82 1.51
N SER A 137 7.50 20.72 1.13
CA SER A 137 7.10 20.66 -0.29
C SER A 137 7.18 22.02 -0.99
N GLY A 138 7.11 23.14 -0.26
CA GLY A 138 7.06 24.48 -0.83
C GLY A 138 5.75 24.73 -1.60
N LYS A 139 5.72 25.81 -2.42
CA LYS A 139 4.49 26.21 -3.14
C LYS A 139 4.08 25.20 -4.22
N GLN A 140 2.90 24.64 -4.10
CA GLN A 140 2.29 23.69 -5.04
C GLN A 140 0.86 24.13 -5.43
N LYS A 141 0.29 23.49 -6.46
CA LYS A 141 -1.11 23.73 -6.86
C LYS A 141 -2.08 23.26 -5.77
N PRO A 142 -3.19 23.98 -5.51
CA PRO A 142 -4.16 23.60 -4.47
C PRO A 142 -4.64 22.15 -4.54
N LEU A 143 -4.96 21.66 -5.74
CA LEU A 143 -5.39 20.27 -5.95
C LEU A 143 -4.34 19.25 -5.45
N PHE A 144 -3.08 19.59 -5.55
CA PHE A 144 -1.99 18.70 -5.08
C PHE A 144 -1.98 18.58 -3.55
N TYR A 145 -2.22 19.68 -2.83
CA TYR A 145 -2.36 19.65 -1.38
C TYR A 145 -3.59 18.87 -0.92
N ILE A 146 -4.74 19.05 -1.62
CA ILE A 146 -5.97 18.31 -1.30
C ILE A 146 -5.75 16.81 -1.46
N LEU A 147 -5.21 16.36 -2.59
CA LEU A 147 -4.93 14.94 -2.84
C LEU A 147 -3.92 14.37 -1.84
N PHE A 148 -2.91 15.15 -1.46
CA PHE A 148 -1.97 14.74 -0.43
C PHE A 148 -2.63 14.63 0.94
N ALA A 149 -3.38 15.64 1.36
CA ALA A 149 -4.06 15.64 2.65
C ALA A 149 -5.00 14.43 2.78
N LEU A 150 -5.82 14.15 1.75
CA LEU A 150 -6.69 12.98 1.71
C LEU A 150 -5.90 11.66 1.79
N SER A 151 -4.84 11.53 0.99
CA SER A 151 -4.00 10.33 0.98
C SER A 151 -3.30 10.11 2.31
N PHE A 152 -2.76 11.18 2.88
CA PHE A 152 -2.06 11.14 4.16
C PHE A 152 -3.01 10.82 5.31
N THR A 153 -4.19 11.43 5.34
CA THR A 153 -5.21 11.16 6.37
C THR A 153 -5.69 9.72 6.33
N LEU A 154 -5.99 9.18 5.14
CA LEU A 154 -6.41 7.78 4.99
C LEU A 154 -5.32 6.80 5.41
N SER A 155 -4.06 7.05 5.02
CA SER A 155 -2.95 6.20 5.42
C SER A 155 -2.61 6.31 6.90
N SER A 156 -2.77 7.50 7.50
CA SER A 156 -2.63 7.71 8.95
C SER A 156 -3.71 6.96 9.72
N TYR A 157 -4.95 7.00 9.24
CA TYR A 157 -6.05 6.24 9.84
C TYR A 157 -5.78 4.74 9.77
N LEU A 158 -5.39 4.22 8.61
CA LEU A 158 -5.00 2.81 8.45
C LEU A 158 -3.86 2.45 9.41
N HIS A 159 -2.81 3.27 9.47
CA HIS A 159 -1.67 3.06 10.37
C HIS A 159 -2.11 3.05 11.84
N PHE A 160 -3.00 3.94 12.24
CA PHE A 160 -3.52 3.99 13.61
C PHE A 160 -4.32 2.73 13.96
N CYS A 161 -5.24 2.27 13.08
CA CYS A 161 -5.97 1.02 13.28
C CYS A 161 -5.01 -0.16 13.46
N THR A 162 -3.96 -0.24 12.64
CA THR A 162 -2.99 -1.33 12.71
C THR A 162 -2.09 -1.26 13.95
N LEU A 163 -1.78 -0.06 14.44
CA LEU A 163 -1.07 0.15 15.70
C LEU A 163 -1.90 -0.38 16.89
N ILE A 164 -3.19 -0.05 16.92
CA ILE A 164 -4.11 -0.57 17.94
C ILE A 164 -4.12 -2.10 17.92
N PHE A 165 -4.26 -2.68 16.72
CA PHE A 165 -4.26 -4.13 16.56
C PHE A 165 -2.95 -4.76 17.06
N LEU A 166 -1.80 -4.15 16.76
CA LEU A 166 -0.50 -4.59 17.26
C LEU A 166 -0.44 -4.55 18.80
N CYS A 167 -0.98 -3.52 19.43
CA CYS A 167 -0.95 -3.37 20.88
C CYS A 167 -1.80 -4.43 21.60
N TYR A 168 -2.93 -4.82 21.00
CA TYR A 168 -3.85 -5.78 21.62
C TYR A 168 -3.55 -7.23 21.27
N GLU A 169 -3.27 -7.55 20.01
CA GLU A 169 -3.14 -8.94 19.55
C GLU A 169 -1.71 -9.48 19.66
N ARG A 170 -0.68 -8.63 19.49
CA ARG A 170 0.76 -8.97 19.57
C ARG A 170 1.17 -10.24 18.81
N ARG A 171 0.51 -10.52 17.67
CA ARG A 171 0.79 -11.66 16.78
C ARG A 171 1.70 -11.25 15.63
N VAL A 172 2.30 -12.23 14.96
CA VAL A 172 3.10 -11.98 13.75
C VAL A 172 2.27 -11.27 12.68
N SER A 173 1.00 -11.64 12.53
CA SER A 173 0.07 -10.96 11.60
C SER A 173 -0.07 -9.48 11.91
N SER A 174 -0.25 -9.09 13.17
CA SER A 174 -0.37 -7.69 13.56
C SER A 174 0.93 -6.89 13.34
N ILE A 175 2.10 -7.51 13.53
CA ILE A 175 3.39 -6.89 13.23
C ILE A 175 3.53 -6.62 11.73
N LEU A 176 3.21 -7.60 10.88
CA LEU A 176 3.27 -7.46 9.43
C LEU A 176 2.31 -6.39 8.93
N LEU A 177 1.09 -6.37 9.48
CA LEU A 177 0.08 -5.38 9.15
C LEU A 177 0.54 -3.97 9.48
N PHE A 178 1.04 -3.76 10.69
CA PHE A 178 1.58 -2.48 11.15
C PHE A 178 2.78 -2.03 10.30
N ALA A 179 3.72 -2.94 10.03
CA ALA A 179 4.86 -2.64 9.16
C ALA A 179 4.42 -2.24 7.75
N GLY A 180 3.45 -2.96 7.17
CA GLY A 180 2.88 -2.63 5.87
C GLY A 180 2.20 -1.26 5.83
N ALA A 181 1.40 -0.94 6.85
CA ALA A 181 0.75 0.36 7.00
C ALA A 181 1.76 1.50 7.20
N SER A 182 2.84 1.25 7.96
CA SER A 182 3.93 2.21 8.17
C SER A 182 4.66 2.53 6.86
N LEU A 183 4.99 1.50 6.07
CA LEU A 183 5.60 1.70 4.75
C LEU A 183 4.67 2.46 3.81
N PHE A 184 3.37 2.22 3.89
CA PHE A 184 2.38 2.92 3.07
C PHE A 184 2.25 4.40 3.46
N LEU A 185 2.29 4.71 4.75
CA LEU A 185 2.32 6.09 5.25
C LEU A 185 3.62 6.80 4.80
N ALA A 186 4.77 6.13 4.94
CA ALA A 186 6.06 6.63 4.47
C ALA A 186 6.07 6.88 2.96
N LEU A 187 5.44 5.98 2.16
CA LEU A 187 5.28 6.14 0.72
C LEU A 187 4.55 7.44 0.36
N ASN A 188 3.44 7.74 1.07
CA ASN A 188 2.66 8.94 0.81
C ASN A 188 3.45 10.22 1.11
N ALA A 189 4.14 10.27 2.25
CA ALA A 189 5.01 11.37 2.61
C ALA A 189 6.17 11.55 1.60
N PHE A 190 6.86 10.46 1.29
CA PHE A 190 7.97 10.46 0.33
C PHE A 190 7.53 10.92 -1.06
N HIS A 191 6.40 10.39 -1.55
CA HIS A 191 5.88 10.74 -2.87
C HIS A 191 5.57 12.24 -2.97
N PHE A 192 4.96 12.81 -1.91
CA PHE A 192 4.63 14.23 -1.85
C PHE A 192 5.90 15.10 -1.84
N ILE A 193 6.85 14.81 -0.96
CA ILE A 193 8.11 15.57 -0.82
C ILE A 193 8.92 15.50 -2.12
N ASN A 194 9.03 14.32 -2.74
CA ASN A 194 9.78 14.12 -3.97
C ASN A 194 9.18 14.86 -5.18
N GLN A 195 7.85 14.98 -5.24
CA GLN A 195 7.21 15.73 -6.34
C GLN A 195 7.39 17.23 -6.20
N ALA A 196 7.58 17.71 -4.99
CA ALA A 196 7.56 19.12 -4.69
C ALA A 196 8.93 19.80 -4.86
N ARG A 197 9.93 19.40 -4.12
CA ARG A 197 11.19 20.14 -4.01
C ARG A 197 12.44 19.27 -4.10
N LEU A 198 12.39 18.09 -3.49
CA LEU A 198 13.52 17.19 -3.38
C LEU A 198 13.44 16.09 -4.42
N LYS A 199 14.00 16.32 -5.62
CA LYS A 199 14.05 15.30 -6.67
C LYS A 199 15.16 14.28 -6.37
N PHE A 200 14.79 13.17 -5.74
CA PHE A 200 15.72 12.08 -5.48
C PHE A 200 16.05 11.30 -6.77
N LYS A 201 17.32 10.98 -6.96
CA LYS A 201 17.84 10.31 -8.17
C LYS A 201 17.13 8.99 -8.50
N HIS A 202 16.67 8.25 -7.49
CA HIS A 202 16.01 6.94 -7.65
C HIS A 202 14.57 6.92 -7.09
N ALA A 203 13.91 8.07 -7.08
CA ALA A 203 12.58 8.23 -6.47
C ALA A 203 11.52 7.25 -7.00
N GLY A 204 11.56 6.94 -8.30
CA GLY A 204 10.63 5.98 -8.90
C GLY A 204 10.76 4.58 -8.32
N VAL A 205 11.98 4.13 -8.08
CA VAL A 205 12.27 2.80 -7.51
C VAL A 205 11.87 2.76 -6.05
N ILE A 206 12.30 3.76 -5.26
CA ILE A 206 11.95 3.84 -3.83
C ILE A 206 10.44 3.83 -3.66
N ARG A 207 9.73 4.66 -4.42
CA ARG A 207 8.27 4.71 -4.39
C ARG A 207 7.64 3.37 -4.70
N TYR A 208 8.09 2.71 -5.77
CA TYR A 208 7.56 1.43 -6.19
C TYR A 208 7.86 0.33 -5.17
N SER A 209 9.09 0.27 -4.64
CA SER A 209 9.48 -0.70 -3.61
C SER A 209 8.65 -0.54 -2.34
N LEU A 210 8.43 0.70 -1.89
CA LEU A 210 7.58 0.98 -0.73
C LEU A 210 6.13 0.56 -0.98
N LEU A 211 5.59 0.81 -2.19
CA LEU A 211 4.23 0.40 -2.55
C LEU A 211 4.10 -1.12 -2.52
N VAL A 212 4.97 -1.83 -3.23
CA VAL A 212 4.91 -3.29 -3.32
C VAL A 212 5.12 -3.93 -1.94
N ALA A 213 6.15 -3.51 -1.21
CA ALA A 213 6.42 -4.04 0.13
C ALA A 213 5.23 -3.81 1.08
N SER A 214 4.63 -2.62 1.06
CA SER A 214 3.46 -2.33 1.90
C SER A 214 2.27 -3.25 1.57
N GLN A 215 1.95 -3.43 0.28
CA GLN A 215 0.84 -4.27 -0.15
C GLN A 215 1.08 -5.75 0.16
N ILE A 216 2.31 -6.24 -0.03
CA ILE A 216 2.70 -7.61 0.31
C ILE A 216 2.54 -7.86 1.81
N LEU A 217 3.04 -6.97 2.66
CA LEU A 217 2.96 -7.14 4.12
C LEU A 217 1.52 -7.13 4.62
N ILE A 218 0.68 -6.21 4.12
CA ILE A 218 -0.75 -6.15 4.47
C ILE A 218 -1.46 -7.44 4.04
N ALA A 219 -1.22 -7.91 2.82
CA ALA A 219 -1.88 -9.11 2.32
C ALA A 219 -1.36 -10.40 2.99
N CYS A 220 -0.06 -10.50 3.30
CA CYS A 220 0.48 -11.62 4.11
C CYS A 220 -0.11 -11.66 5.52
N SER A 221 -0.32 -10.48 6.13
CA SER A 221 -1.00 -10.37 7.42
C SER A 221 -2.39 -11.02 7.37
N ASN A 222 -3.16 -10.77 6.30
CA ASN A 222 -4.51 -11.35 6.14
C ASN A 222 -4.51 -12.87 6.10
N ILE A 223 -3.51 -13.48 5.44
CA ILE A 223 -3.35 -14.94 5.41
C ILE A 223 -3.08 -15.48 6.82
N LEU A 224 -2.25 -14.79 7.59
CA LEU A 224 -1.87 -15.21 8.94
C LEU A 224 -2.93 -14.92 10.00
N MET A 225 -3.91 -14.04 9.72
CA MET A 225 -5.04 -13.81 10.60
C MET A 225 -6.08 -14.94 10.56
N ILE A 226 -6.15 -15.64 9.44
CA ILE A 226 -7.13 -16.70 9.20
C ILE A 226 -6.61 -18.06 9.66
N LYS A 227 -5.31 -18.25 9.70
CA LYS A 227 -4.66 -19.45 10.26
C LYS A 227 -4.59 -19.43 11.78
#